data_6a631596fd6bc493315da7d58022d1db
#
_entry.id   6a631596fd6bc493315da7d58022d1db
#
_cell.length_a   1.000
_cell.length_b   1.000
_cell.length_c   1.000
_cell.angle_alpha   90.00
_cell.angle_beta   90.00
_cell.angle_gamma   90.00
#
_symmetry.space_group_name_H-M   'P 1'
#
loop_
_entity.id
_entity.type
_entity.pdbx_description
1 polymer ?
#
loop_
_entity_poly.entity_id
_entity_poly.type
_entity_poly.pdbx_seq_one_letter_code
_entity_poly.pdbx_strand_id
1 'polypeptide(L)'
;MSGGDPEDEVLARWAELEREIAGEATAVVLARQVHGTKLLEHGGGKQGWVRVGEGDGHITSERGLALAVSIADCVPVFMAHPSGTIALLHSGWKGTAAGFVTRAAAAFSMLGKPPSELRVHLGPAICGRCYEVGADVREQLTGHPATRPGQVDLRSLLAGQASAAGVRQISMSPWCTRHDNDRFFSHRAADAGRQVAVIMRRL
;
A
#
# COMPACT_ATOMS: atom_id res chain seq x y z
N MET A 1 -13.10 0.21 -10.30
CA MET A 1 -12.61 0.99 -11.46
C MET A 1 -12.39 2.40 -10.95
N SER A 2 -11.20 2.91 -11.09
CA SER A 2 -10.83 4.26 -10.63
C SER A 2 -11.42 5.26 -11.61
N GLY A 3 -12.29 6.15 -11.11
CA GLY A 3 -13.01 7.09 -11.93
C GLY A 3 -12.11 8.06 -12.69
N GLY A 4 -12.47 8.37 -13.89
CA GLY A 4 -12.02 9.51 -14.70
C GLY A 4 -11.25 9.20 -15.96
N ASP A 5 -10.59 8.06 -16.09
CA ASP A 5 -10.00 7.63 -17.37
C ASP A 5 -11.09 6.97 -18.24
N PRO A 6 -11.06 7.13 -19.57
CA PRO A 6 -11.89 6.35 -20.47
C PRO A 6 -11.73 4.84 -20.15
N GLU A 7 -12.83 4.10 -20.17
CA GLU A 7 -12.83 2.67 -19.80
C GLU A 7 -11.82 1.87 -20.62
N ASP A 8 -11.67 2.19 -21.90
CA ASP A 8 -10.72 1.54 -22.80
C ASP A 8 -9.26 1.76 -22.38
N GLU A 9 -8.89 2.94 -21.88
CA GLU A 9 -7.53 3.20 -21.37
C GLU A 9 -7.26 2.43 -20.09
N VAL A 10 -8.23 2.35 -19.20
CA VAL A 10 -8.11 1.56 -17.96
C VAL A 10 -7.91 0.09 -18.28
N LEU A 11 -8.70 -0.46 -19.22
CA LEU A 11 -8.58 -1.86 -19.66
C LEU A 11 -7.24 -2.13 -20.34
N ALA A 12 -6.75 -1.20 -21.17
CA ALA A 12 -5.44 -1.33 -21.83
C ALA A 12 -4.29 -1.40 -20.80
N ARG A 13 -4.32 -0.56 -19.76
CA ARG A 13 -3.30 -0.57 -18.69
C ARG A 13 -3.34 -1.86 -17.85
N TRP A 14 -4.52 -2.40 -17.59
CA TRP A 14 -4.65 -3.69 -16.93
C TRP A 14 -4.11 -4.84 -17.80
N ALA A 15 -4.37 -4.82 -19.10
CA ALA A 15 -3.83 -5.79 -20.03
C ALA A 15 -2.29 -5.69 -20.16
N GLU A 16 -1.72 -4.48 -20.04
CA GLU A 16 -0.27 -4.29 -19.98
C GLU A 16 0.32 -4.91 -18.71
N LEU A 17 -0.25 -4.65 -17.54
CA LEU A 17 0.18 -5.28 -16.29
C LEU A 17 0.12 -6.82 -16.39
N GLU A 18 -0.95 -7.36 -16.98
CA GLU A 18 -1.10 -8.81 -17.16
C GLU A 18 0.02 -9.38 -18.04
N ARG A 19 0.41 -8.68 -19.12
CA ARG A 19 1.55 -9.09 -19.97
C ARG A 19 2.87 -9.06 -19.21
N GLU A 20 3.11 -8.01 -18.40
CA GLU A 20 4.35 -7.84 -17.62
C GLU A 20 4.55 -8.94 -16.57
N ILE A 21 3.46 -9.48 -16.00
CA ILE A 21 3.53 -10.54 -14.99
C ILE A 21 3.24 -11.94 -15.54
N ALA A 22 3.01 -12.04 -16.86
CA ALA A 22 2.70 -13.32 -17.50
C ALA A 22 3.85 -14.33 -17.32
N GLY A 23 3.50 -15.57 -16.92
CA GLY A 23 4.47 -16.62 -16.61
C GLY A 23 5.12 -16.51 -15.22
N GLU A 24 4.92 -15.40 -14.49
CA GLU A 24 5.45 -15.20 -13.14
C GLU A 24 4.36 -15.24 -12.06
N ALA A 25 3.11 -14.94 -12.44
CA ALA A 25 1.94 -15.03 -11.57
C ALA A 25 0.78 -15.76 -12.26
N THR A 26 0.02 -16.53 -11.49
CA THR A 26 -1.23 -17.18 -11.94
C THR A 26 -2.45 -16.30 -11.69
N ALA A 27 -2.38 -15.40 -10.72
CA ALA A 27 -3.48 -14.51 -10.39
C ALA A 27 -3.01 -13.15 -9.86
N VAL A 28 -3.83 -12.12 -10.12
CA VAL A 28 -3.74 -10.81 -9.49
C VAL A 28 -4.92 -10.65 -8.52
N VAL A 29 -4.62 -10.34 -7.26
CA VAL A 29 -5.61 -10.20 -6.21
C VAL A 29 -5.80 -8.75 -5.83
N LEU A 30 -7.06 -8.28 -5.87
CA LEU A 30 -7.48 -6.93 -5.50
C LEU A 30 -8.65 -6.99 -4.51
N ALA A 31 -8.85 -5.91 -3.75
CA ALA A 31 -10.00 -5.72 -2.89
C ALA A 31 -10.68 -4.37 -3.14
N ARG A 32 -11.88 -4.19 -2.62
CA ARG A 32 -12.48 -2.86 -2.47
C ARG A 32 -11.80 -2.15 -1.30
N GLN A 33 -10.95 -1.18 -1.58
CA GLN A 33 -10.28 -0.36 -0.58
C GLN A 33 -11.28 0.61 0.07
N VAL A 34 -11.25 0.67 1.41
CA VAL A 34 -12.17 1.47 2.23
C VAL A 34 -11.43 2.42 3.18
N HIS A 35 -10.11 2.55 3.00
CA HIS A 35 -9.20 3.31 3.87
C HIS A 35 -9.20 2.81 5.32
N GLY A 36 -9.40 1.50 5.51
CA GLY A 36 -9.36 0.81 6.79
C GLY A 36 -8.02 0.17 7.11
N THR A 37 -8.07 -0.86 7.97
CA THR A 37 -6.88 -1.65 8.36
C THR A 37 -7.11 -3.16 8.23
N LYS A 38 -8.11 -3.57 7.45
CA LYS A 38 -8.39 -4.98 7.25
C LYS A 38 -7.33 -5.58 6.33
N LEU A 39 -6.60 -6.56 6.85
CA LEU A 39 -5.62 -7.37 6.13
C LEU A 39 -6.30 -8.68 5.70
N LEU A 40 -6.25 -8.98 4.41
CA LEU A 40 -6.85 -10.17 3.81
C LEU A 40 -5.75 -11.19 3.52
N GLU A 41 -5.89 -12.40 4.08
CA GLU A 41 -4.99 -13.51 3.81
C GLU A 41 -5.46 -14.30 2.59
N HIS A 42 -4.53 -14.70 1.74
CA HIS A 42 -4.83 -15.42 0.50
C HIS A 42 -4.06 -16.73 0.44
N GLY A 43 -4.83 -17.82 0.27
CA GLY A 43 -4.32 -19.15 -0.10
C GLY A 43 -4.20 -19.31 -1.61
N GLY A 44 -3.59 -20.43 -2.02
CA GLY A 44 -3.37 -20.79 -3.42
C GLY A 44 -4.62 -21.13 -4.22
N GLY A 45 -4.40 -21.59 -5.46
CA GLY A 45 -5.46 -22.05 -6.37
C GLY A 45 -6.25 -20.94 -7.08
N LYS A 46 -5.82 -19.67 -6.97
CA LYS A 46 -6.43 -18.55 -7.69
C LYS A 46 -5.85 -18.44 -9.10
N GLN A 47 -6.69 -18.01 -10.04
CA GLN A 47 -6.31 -17.76 -11.43
C GLN A 47 -6.93 -16.47 -11.96
N GLY A 48 -6.19 -15.76 -12.82
CA GLY A 48 -6.65 -14.53 -13.46
C GLY A 48 -6.85 -13.38 -12.46
N TRP A 49 -7.79 -12.50 -12.74
CA TRP A 49 -8.11 -11.36 -11.90
C TRP A 49 -9.13 -11.74 -10.83
N VAL A 50 -8.72 -11.64 -9.56
CA VAL A 50 -9.53 -12.03 -8.41
C VAL A 50 -9.83 -10.81 -7.54
N ARG A 51 -11.08 -10.36 -7.56
CA ARG A 51 -11.55 -9.32 -6.65
C ARG A 51 -12.14 -9.98 -5.40
N VAL A 52 -11.53 -9.72 -4.24
CA VAL A 52 -11.95 -10.23 -2.94
C VAL A 52 -12.55 -9.10 -2.11
N GLY A 53 -13.67 -9.29 -1.49
CA GLY A 53 -14.34 -8.43 -0.51
C GLY A 53 -13.79 -7.00 -0.28
N GLU A 54 -13.89 -6.52 0.96
CA GLU A 54 -13.34 -5.23 1.39
C GLU A 54 -12.07 -5.43 2.22
N GLY A 55 -11.06 -4.59 1.96
CA GLY A 55 -9.81 -4.56 2.71
C GLY A 55 -8.80 -3.61 2.07
N ASP A 56 -7.86 -3.16 2.87
CA ASP A 56 -6.82 -2.23 2.44
C ASP A 56 -5.43 -2.87 2.47
N GLY A 57 -5.35 -4.16 2.80
CA GLY A 57 -4.12 -4.92 2.76
C GLY A 57 -4.34 -6.38 2.39
N HIS A 58 -3.30 -6.95 1.84
CA HIS A 58 -3.22 -8.33 1.40
C HIS A 58 -1.97 -8.99 1.97
N ILE A 59 -2.05 -10.27 2.35
CA ILE A 59 -0.91 -11.08 2.77
C ILE A 59 -1.02 -12.48 2.16
N THR A 60 0.10 -13.05 1.73
CA THR A 60 0.16 -14.42 1.22
C THR A 60 1.54 -15.03 1.41
N SER A 61 1.59 -16.36 1.51
CA SER A 61 2.81 -17.17 1.39
C SER A 61 2.87 -17.97 0.08
N GLU A 62 1.84 -17.87 -0.74
CA GLU A 62 1.71 -18.63 -1.98
C GLU A 62 2.58 -18.07 -3.10
N ARG A 63 3.11 -18.97 -3.93
CA ARG A 63 3.77 -18.60 -5.19
C ARG A 63 2.73 -18.28 -6.26
N GLY A 64 3.08 -17.44 -7.21
CA GLY A 64 2.23 -17.09 -8.34
C GLY A 64 1.06 -16.17 -8.01
N LEU A 65 0.96 -15.64 -6.78
CA LEU A 65 -0.01 -14.60 -6.47
C LEU A 65 0.63 -13.20 -6.50
N ALA A 66 0.08 -12.32 -7.32
CA ALA A 66 0.37 -10.90 -7.33
C ALA A 66 -0.68 -10.17 -6.48
N LEU A 67 -0.25 -9.47 -5.43
CA LEU A 67 -1.09 -8.62 -4.59
C LEU A 67 -1.07 -7.22 -5.16
N ALA A 68 -2.24 -6.60 -5.33
CA ALA A 68 -2.35 -5.28 -5.94
C ALA A 68 -3.23 -4.33 -5.13
N VAL A 69 -2.81 -3.06 -5.03
CA VAL A 69 -3.60 -1.96 -4.47
C VAL A 69 -3.51 -0.75 -5.38
N SER A 70 -4.60 0.00 -5.50
CA SER A 70 -4.63 1.26 -6.24
C SER A 70 -4.32 2.43 -5.32
N ILE A 71 -3.54 3.38 -5.80
CA ILE A 71 -3.10 4.54 -5.02
C ILE A 71 -3.09 5.82 -5.85
N ALA A 72 -3.38 6.92 -5.17
CA ALA A 72 -3.04 8.28 -5.54
C ALA A 72 -2.86 9.03 -4.21
N ASP A 73 -1.61 9.36 -3.86
CA ASP A 73 -1.14 9.99 -2.62
C ASP A 73 -0.98 9.08 -1.39
N CYS A 74 -1.87 8.10 -1.16
CA CYS A 74 -1.71 7.13 -0.08
C CYS A 74 -0.43 6.30 -0.25
N VAL A 75 0.14 5.82 0.84
CA VAL A 75 1.40 5.07 0.83
C VAL A 75 1.14 3.58 0.53
N PRO A 76 1.69 3.01 -0.54
CA PRO A 76 1.77 1.57 -0.68
C PRO A 76 2.90 1.05 0.20
N VAL A 77 2.57 0.16 1.14
CA VAL A 77 3.55 -0.44 2.04
C VAL A 77 3.80 -1.87 1.58
N PHE A 78 4.98 -2.11 1.04
CA PHE A 78 5.45 -3.44 0.63
C PHE A 78 6.16 -4.09 1.80
N MET A 79 5.78 -5.32 2.13
CA MET A 79 6.40 -6.09 3.20
C MET A 79 6.78 -7.46 2.66
N ALA A 80 8.01 -7.91 2.95
CA ALA A 80 8.51 -9.21 2.55
C ALA A 80 9.32 -9.87 3.67
N HIS A 81 9.11 -11.16 3.86
CA HIS A 81 9.88 -11.99 4.79
C HIS A 81 10.75 -12.97 3.98
N PRO A 82 11.98 -13.34 4.44
CA PRO A 82 12.85 -14.28 3.73
C PRO A 82 12.22 -15.64 3.44
N SER A 83 11.24 -16.09 4.23
CA SER A 83 10.46 -17.32 3.96
C SER A 83 9.59 -17.24 2.70
N GLY A 84 9.48 -16.07 2.07
CA GLY A 84 8.65 -15.84 0.88
C GLY A 84 7.23 -15.35 1.19
N THR A 85 6.86 -15.11 2.46
CA THR A 85 5.60 -14.43 2.78
C THR A 85 5.73 -12.96 2.42
N ILE A 86 4.72 -12.45 1.72
CA ILE A 86 4.64 -11.06 1.29
C ILE A 86 3.32 -10.43 1.72
N ALA A 87 3.33 -9.11 1.93
CA ALA A 87 2.12 -8.32 2.12
C ALA A 87 2.22 -6.99 1.39
N LEU A 88 1.07 -6.44 1.00
CA LEU A 88 0.92 -5.13 0.41
C LEU A 88 -0.23 -4.40 1.08
N LEU A 89 0.04 -3.19 1.58
CA LEU A 89 -0.96 -2.37 2.26
C LEU A 89 -1.19 -1.06 1.49
N HIS A 90 -2.43 -0.62 1.44
CA HIS A 90 -2.83 0.74 1.09
C HIS A 90 -3.00 1.53 2.38
N SER A 91 -2.07 2.42 2.70
CA SER A 91 -2.11 3.19 3.94
C SER A 91 -2.23 4.70 3.66
N GLY A 92 -3.46 5.19 3.71
CA GLY A 92 -3.76 6.61 3.81
C GLY A 92 -3.69 7.09 5.26
N TRP A 93 -4.14 8.33 5.55
CA TRP A 93 -4.08 8.88 6.90
C TRP A 93 -4.85 8.05 7.93
N LYS A 94 -6.05 7.52 7.58
CA LYS A 94 -6.83 6.66 8.49
C LYS A 94 -6.10 5.36 8.85
N GLY A 95 -5.56 4.67 7.85
CA GLY A 95 -4.78 3.46 8.05
C GLY A 95 -3.52 3.72 8.88
N THR A 96 -2.84 4.85 8.62
CA THR A 96 -1.65 5.26 9.38
C THR A 96 -2.00 5.58 10.82
N ALA A 97 -3.04 6.38 11.08
CA ALA A 97 -3.49 6.71 12.44
C ALA A 97 -3.93 5.45 13.22
N ALA A 98 -4.55 4.48 12.54
CA ALA A 98 -4.98 3.22 13.14
C ALA A 98 -3.86 2.16 13.26
N GLY A 99 -2.60 2.48 12.94
CA GLY A 99 -1.45 1.61 13.10
C GLY A 99 -1.44 0.40 12.16
N PHE A 100 -1.83 0.58 10.90
CA PHE A 100 -2.00 -0.54 9.97
C PHE A 100 -0.71 -1.33 9.74
N VAL A 101 0.44 -0.67 9.62
CA VAL A 101 1.73 -1.35 9.45
C VAL A 101 2.11 -2.18 10.67
N THR A 102 1.80 -1.69 11.88
CA THR A 102 2.01 -2.43 13.14
C THR A 102 1.14 -3.69 13.19
N ARG A 103 -0.14 -3.57 12.78
CA ARG A 103 -1.06 -4.72 12.69
C ARG A 103 -0.59 -5.76 11.67
N ALA A 104 -0.08 -5.32 10.52
CA ALA A 104 0.48 -6.21 9.52
C ALA A 104 1.75 -6.93 10.05
N ALA A 105 2.66 -6.22 10.73
CA ALA A 105 3.82 -6.83 11.35
C ALA A 105 3.45 -7.87 12.42
N ALA A 106 2.40 -7.60 13.21
CA ALA A 106 1.85 -8.58 14.15
C ALA A 106 1.27 -9.82 13.44
N ALA A 107 0.61 -9.65 12.28
CA ALA A 107 0.13 -10.78 11.48
C ALA A 107 1.29 -11.67 11.01
N PHE A 108 2.41 -11.09 10.56
CA PHE A 108 3.62 -11.87 10.28
C PHE A 108 4.13 -12.62 11.51
N SER A 109 4.15 -11.99 12.69
CA SER A 109 4.55 -12.65 13.94
C SER A 109 3.66 -13.84 14.28
N MET A 110 2.35 -13.73 14.09
CA MET A 110 1.39 -14.83 14.30
C MET A 110 1.64 -16.01 13.35
N LEU A 111 2.21 -15.76 12.17
CA LEU A 111 2.66 -16.78 11.23
C LEU A 111 4.07 -17.33 11.54
N GLY A 112 4.65 -17.02 12.71
CA GLY A 112 6.00 -17.42 13.07
C GLY A 112 7.12 -16.68 12.33
N LYS A 113 6.83 -15.48 11.81
CA LYS A 113 7.76 -14.67 11.01
C LYS A 113 8.06 -13.37 11.76
N PRO A 114 9.20 -13.29 12.47
CA PRO A 114 9.49 -12.17 13.35
C PRO A 114 9.67 -10.86 12.57
N PRO A 115 9.16 -9.72 13.08
CA PRO A 115 9.30 -8.42 12.44
C PRO A 115 10.74 -8.00 12.17
N SER A 116 11.71 -8.47 12.96
CA SER A 116 13.14 -8.17 12.79
C SER A 116 13.73 -8.70 11.48
N GLU A 117 13.08 -9.66 10.83
CA GLU A 117 13.48 -10.26 9.56
C GLU A 117 12.71 -9.65 8.37
N LEU A 118 11.68 -8.84 8.64
CA LEU A 118 10.92 -8.18 7.59
C LEU A 118 11.75 -7.11 6.88
N ARG A 119 11.55 -7.05 5.57
CA ARG A 119 11.92 -5.91 4.72
C ARG A 119 10.67 -5.13 4.42
N VAL A 120 10.68 -3.83 4.73
CA VAL A 120 9.56 -2.92 4.45
C VAL A 120 10.04 -1.85 3.50
N HIS A 121 9.27 -1.64 2.42
CA HIS A 121 9.48 -0.54 1.51
C HIS A 121 8.20 0.32 1.45
N LEU A 122 8.37 1.63 1.66
CA LEU A 122 7.31 2.62 1.51
C LEU A 122 7.43 3.23 0.11
N GLY A 123 6.46 2.92 -0.75
CA GLY A 123 6.50 3.34 -2.16
C GLY A 123 6.22 4.82 -2.39
N PRO A 124 6.13 5.24 -3.68
CA PRO A 124 5.77 6.60 -4.05
C PRO A 124 4.44 7.02 -3.42
N ALA A 125 4.42 8.21 -2.81
CA ALA A 125 3.27 8.77 -2.11
C ALA A 125 3.40 10.28 -2.01
N ILE A 126 2.37 10.98 -1.58
CA ILE A 126 2.47 12.41 -1.33
C ILE A 126 3.49 12.68 -0.20
N CYS A 127 4.39 13.64 -0.40
CA CYS A 127 5.40 14.00 0.60
C CYS A 127 4.85 14.96 1.67
N GLY A 128 5.55 15.05 2.80
CA GLY A 128 5.15 15.91 3.90
C GLY A 128 4.98 17.39 3.54
N ARG A 129 5.73 17.90 2.57
CA ARG A 129 5.59 19.29 2.10
C ARG A 129 4.31 19.53 1.28
N CYS A 130 3.77 18.50 0.68
CA CYS A 130 2.56 18.57 -0.15
C CYS A 130 1.29 18.14 0.60
N TYR A 131 1.44 17.48 1.75
CA TYR A 131 0.31 16.89 2.46
C TYR A 131 -0.06 17.70 3.70
N GLU A 132 -0.85 18.75 3.48
CA GLU A 132 -1.48 19.51 4.55
C GLU A 132 -2.80 18.86 4.96
N VAL A 133 -3.04 18.74 6.25
CA VAL A 133 -4.25 18.16 6.85
C VAL A 133 -4.84 19.07 7.92
N GLY A 134 -6.13 18.93 8.21
CA GLY A 134 -6.80 19.61 9.29
C GLY A 134 -6.22 19.28 10.67
N ALA A 135 -6.53 20.10 11.66
CA ALA A 135 -6.04 19.93 13.02
C ALA A 135 -6.41 18.56 13.60
N ASP A 136 -7.64 18.13 13.40
CA ASP A 136 -8.19 16.85 13.86
C ASP A 136 -7.43 15.64 13.27
N VAL A 137 -7.13 15.66 11.98
CA VAL A 137 -6.36 14.61 11.31
C VAL A 137 -4.91 14.62 11.79
N ARG A 138 -4.34 15.83 11.95
CA ARG A 138 -2.97 15.98 12.46
C ARG A 138 -2.82 15.41 13.86
N GLU A 139 -3.77 15.69 14.75
CA GLU A 139 -3.79 15.15 16.10
C GLU A 139 -3.88 13.61 16.09
N GLN A 140 -4.78 13.04 15.29
CA GLN A 140 -4.91 11.58 15.15
C GLN A 140 -3.63 10.92 14.63
N LEU A 141 -2.89 11.57 13.72
CA LEU A 141 -1.67 11.03 13.14
C LEU A 141 -0.46 11.16 14.06
N THR A 142 -0.35 12.26 14.82
CA THR A 142 0.83 12.56 15.64
C THR A 142 0.68 12.18 17.10
N GLY A 143 -0.56 11.96 17.57
CA GLY A 143 -0.86 11.76 19.00
C GLY A 143 -0.68 13.03 19.85
N HIS A 144 -0.50 14.20 19.23
CA HIS A 144 -0.32 15.48 19.92
C HIS A 144 -1.45 16.44 19.59
N PRO A 145 -1.99 17.18 20.59
CA PRO A 145 -3.04 18.18 20.36
C PRO A 145 -2.65 19.18 19.26
N ALA A 146 -3.57 19.41 18.34
CA ALA A 146 -3.36 20.35 17.24
C ALA A 146 -4.54 21.31 17.13
N THR A 147 -4.28 22.61 17.07
CA THR A 147 -5.30 23.68 16.99
C THR A 147 -5.43 24.28 15.60
N ARG A 148 -4.55 23.91 14.68
CA ARG A 148 -4.51 24.43 13.30
C ARG A 148 -4.06 23.36 12.30
N PRO A 149 -4.44 23.50 11.02
CA PRO A 149 -3.93 22.65 9.95
C PRO A 149 -2.41 22.63 9.92
N GLY A 150 -1.84 21.59 9.35
CA GLY A 150 -0.38 21.50 9.19
C GLY A 150 0.04 20.32 8.32
N GLN A 151 1.30 20.35 7.95
CA GLN A 151 1.91 19.35 7.10
C GLN A 151 2.25 18.08 7.89
N VAL A 152 2.04 16.92 7.26
CA VAL A 152 2.34 15.59 7.84
C VAL A 152 2.98 14.71 6.77
N ASP A 153 4.03 14.00 7.13
CA ASP A 153 4.66 12.99 6.27
C ASP A 153 4.22 11.58 6.70
N LEU A 154 3.30 10.99 5.93
CA LEU A 154 2.77 9.65 6.20
C LEU A 154 3.86 8.57 6.12
N ARG A 155 4.85 8.71 5.21
CA ARG A 155 5.95 7.74 5.09
C ARG A 155 6.83 7.76 6.33
N SER A 156 7.16 8.94 6.84
CA SER A 156 7.93 9.07 8.09
C SER A 156 7.21 8.47 9.29
N LEU A 157 5.89 8.69 9.41
CA LEU A 157 5.07 8.07 10.46
C LEU A 157 5.04 6.54 10.34
N LEU A 158 4.78 6.02 9.13
CA LEU A 158 4.76 4.58 8.87
C LEU A 158 6.12 3.92 9.11
N ALA A 159 7.23 4.58 8.75
CA ALA A 159 8.58 4.10 9.05
C ALA A 159 8.82 4.02 10.57
N GLY A 160 8.41 5.05 11.32
CA GLY A 160 8.47 5.05 12.78
C GLY A 160 7.65 3.90 13.40
N GLN A 161 6.42 3.68 12.92
CA GLN A 161 5.56 2.57 13.37
C GLN A 161 6.16 1.21 13.04
N ALA A 162 6.71 1.01 11.83
CA ALA A 162 7.38 -0.22 11.44
C ALA A 162 8.61 -0.50 12.33
N SER A 163 9.43 0.53 12.58
CA SER A 163 10.58 0.44 13.46
C SER A 163 10.18 0.09 14.89
N ALA A 164 9.15 0.75 15.43
CA ALA A 164 8.61 0.44 16.77
C ALA A 164 8.03 -0.98 16.87
N ALA A 165 7.51 -1.54 15.76
CA ALA A 165 7.06 -2.92 15.66
C ALA A 165 8.21 -3.94 15.54
N GLY A 166 9.48 -3.49 15.53
CA GLY A 166 10.67 -4.34 15.48
C GLY A 166 11.25 -4.56 14.08
N VAL A 167 10.74 -3.91 13.05
CA VAL A 167 11.28 -4.00 11.68
C VAL A 167 12.63 -3.28 11.64
N ARG A 168 13.68 -3.94 11.13
CA ARG A 168 15.04 -3.40 11.06
C ARG A 168 15.42 -2.89 9.65
N GLN A 169 14.79 -3.42 8.63
CA GLN A 169 15.08 -3.08 7.23
C GLN A 169 13.92 -2.29 6.64
N ILE A 170 14.04 -0.98 6.66
CA ILE A 170 13.02 -0.05 6.15
C ILE A 170 13.64 0.84 5.10
N SER A 171 13.00 0.96 3.95
CA SER A 171 13.37 1.86 2.88
C SER A 171 12.17 2.69 2.41
N MET A 172 12.43 3.85 1.83
CA MET A 172 11.39 4.76 1.35
C MET A 172 11.72 5.23 -0.06
N SER A 173 10.70 5.29 -0.91
CA SER A 173 10.80 5.93 -2.22
C SER A 173 11.08 7.43 -2.08
N PRO A 174 11.96 8.01 -2.89
CA PRO A 174 12.16 9.46 -2.91
C PRO A 174 11.03 10.21 -3.63
N TRP A 175 10.20 9.52 -4.42
CA TRP A 175 9.20 10.12 -5.30
C TRP A 175 7.98 10.63 -4.52
N CYS A 176 7.49 11.80 -4.93
CA CYS A 176 6.26 12.41 -4.43
C CYS A 176 5.22 12.44 -5.53
N THR A 177 4.07 11.79 -5.35
CA THR A 177 3.01 11.71 -6.35
C THR A 177 2.53 13.09 -6.85
N ARG A 178 2.61 14.13 -6.00
CA ARG A 178 2.22 15.50 -6.38
C ARG A 178 3.34 16.29 -7.05
N HIS A 179 4.61 16.17 -6.62
CA HIS A 179 5.73 16.84 -7.26
C HIS A 179 6.08 16.22 -8.61
N ASP A 180 6.00 14.89 -8.68
CA ASP A 180 6.33 14.09 -9.86
C ASP A 180 5.02 13.66 -10.58
N ASN A 181 4.08 14.61 -10.71
CA ASN A 181 2.73 14.36 -11.25
C ASN A 181 2.75 14.08 -12.78
N ASP A 182 3.85 14.29 -13.44
CA ASP A 182 4.11 13.81 -14.81
C ASP A 182 4.29 12.29 -14.89
N ARG A 183 4.55 11.62 -13.76
CA ARG A 183 4.78 10.18 -13.63
C ARG A 183 3.74 9.46 -12.79
N PHE A 184 3.09 10.16 -11.88
CA PHE A 184 2.17 9.59 -10.91
C PHE A 184 0.88 10.37 -10.86
N PHE A 185 -0.24 9.68 -10.68
CA PHE A 185 -1.51 10.31 -10.33
C PHE A 185 -1.49 10.80 -8.88
N SER A 186 -2.05 11.98 -8.64
CA SER A 186 -2.21 12.57 -7.32
C SER A 186 -3.64 13.04 -7.10
N HIS A 187 -4.30 12.51 -6.09
CA HIS A 187 -5.61 12.97 -5.66
C HIS A 187 -5.57 14.45 -5.24
N ARG A 188 -4.48 14.89 -4.62
CA ARG A 188 -4.27 16.28 -4.20
C ARG A 188 -4.04 17.23 -5.39
N ALA A 189 -3.63 16.71 -6.53
CA ALA A 189 -3.59 17.44 -7.81
C ALA A 189 -4.91 17.37 -8.58
N ALA A 190 -5.95 16.76 -8.01
CA ALA A 190 -7.26 16.54 -8.62
C ALA A 190 -7.25 15.56 -9.81
N ASP A 191 -6.26 14.68 -9.90
CA ASP A 191 -6.25 13.64 -10.93
C ASP A 191 -7.35 12.61 -10.68
N ALA A 192 -8.01 12.20 -11.74
CA ALA A 192 -9.03 11.16 -11.70
C ALA A 192 -8.42 9.75 -11.67
N GLY A 193 -7.25 9.57 -12.31
CA GLY A 193 -6.56 8.29 -12.41
C GLY A 193 -5.92 7.80 -11.11
N ARG A 194 -5.48 6.54 -11.13
CA ARG A 194 -4.74 5.89 -10.04
C ARG A 194 -3.62 5.05 -10.63
N GLN A 195 -2.47 5.02 -9.96
CA GLN A 195 -1.46 3.99 -10.20
C GLN A 195 -1.75 2.75 -9.38
N VAL A 196 -1.19 1.64 -9.81
CA VAL A 196 -1.30 0.35 -9.10
C VAL A 196 0.06 -0.02 -8.54
N ALA A 197 0.10 -0.35 -7.26
CA ALA A 197 1.25 -0.97 -6.63
C ALA A 197 1.04 -2.49 -6.63
N VAL A 198 2.09 -3.24 -6.97
CA VAL A 198 2.04 -4.70 -7.06
C VAL A 198 3.26 -5.30 -6.37
N ILE A 199 3.05 -6.36 -5.60
CA ILE A 199 4.10 -7.25 -5.11
C ILE A 199 3.70 -8.69 -5.40
N MET A 200 4.65 -9.52 -5.82
CA MET A 200 4.39 -10.94 -6.04
C MET A 200 5.54 -11.81 -5.58
N ARG A 201 5.20 -13.04 -5.23
CA ARG A 201 6.16 -14.13 -5.12
C ARG A 201 6.06 -14.93 -6.42
N ARG A 202 7.11 -14.88 -7.25
CA ARG A 202 7.16 -15.58 -8.54
C ARG A 202 6.93 -17.08 -8.38
N LEU A 203 6.44 -17.71 -9.43
CA LEU A 203 6.22 -19.15 -9.55
C LEU A 203 7.46 -20.00 -9.22
#